data_d16bf78db39db16d76248c5a1111e948
#
_entry.id   d16bf78db39db16d76248c5a1111e948
#
_cell.length_a   1.000
_cell.length_b   1.000
_cell.length_c   1.000
_cell.angle_alpha   90.00
_cell.angle_beta   90.00
_cell.angle_gamma   90.00
#
_symmetry.space_group_name_H-M   'P 1'
#
loop_
_entity.id
_entity.type
_entity.pdbx_description
1 polymer ?
#
loop_
_entity_poly.entity_id
_entity_poly.type
_entity_poly.pdbx_seq_one_letter_code
_entity_poly.pdbx_strand_id
1 'polypeptide(L)'
;AGAAAASGELVLFLNNDTVVTAGWLEALVRCLDEAPDAGLVGAKLVYPDGRLQEAGGIVFSDASGWNYGRFEDPEDPRFAFRREADYCSGAAILLRTEVFRRVGGFDTRYAPAYYEDTDLAFAVRAAGLKVYYEPASTVIHFEGITSGTDTSTGIKRFQTINHAKFAEKWKLALAHQPAPGTPIWKAASHRATQRVLIVDATTPTPDQDSGSLRMVNLMRVLGDLGCRTTFLPDNRLRVERYTPALQQIGVEALYAPWAHDPVKLFRERGAEFDAIVLSRHYVAASYVGLARLYAPRAKLIFDTVDLHYLREQRGFELEKKPELARRAAATKAQELKLIRESDVTLVVSEVEQKLLATDAPGARVDVLSNVHEVYGCRRPFAQRSDLVFVGGFQHPPNTDAVTWFVRDVFPRVREELPDCKFHVIGSKVPASITALADDRVIVHGYVEDIAPYMDGCRVSVAPLRYGAGVKGKVNMAMSYGLPVVATGVAVEGMHVAVGDDVLVADDAAAFAEAVVRVYRDEMLWCRLSERGLDNVRRHFSFEAAREAVKRLLDV
;
A
#
# COMPACT_ATOMS: atom_id res chain seq x y z
N ALA A 1 19.02 -36.34 -3.95
CA ALA A 1 20.36 -36.36 -4.61
C ALA A 1 20.65 -35.00 -5.27
N GLY A 2 19.80 -34.47 -6.17
CA GLY A 2 20.07 -33.22 -6.90
C GLY A 2 20.33 -32.00 -6.01
N ALA A 3 19.52 -31.77 -4.99
CA ALA A 3 19.69 -30.64 -4.04
C ALA A 3 20.99 -30.73 -3.21
N ALA A 4 21.51 -31.93 -2.99
CA ALA A 4 22.80 -32.10 -2.29
C ALA A 4 24.00 -31.71 -3.16
N ALA A 5 23.85 -31.78 -4.48
CA ALA A 5 24.87 -31.38 -5.47
C ALA A 5 24.75 -29.91 -5.87
N ALA A 6 23.65 -29.22 -5.52
CA ALA A 6 23.43 -27.84 -5.89
C ALA A 6 24.38 -26.89 -5.12
N SER A 7 25.04 -25.99 -5.85
CA SER A 7 26.00 -25.00 -5.33
C SER A 7 25.45 -23.54 -5.38
N GLY A 8 24.29 -23.34 -6.01
CA GLY A 8 23.67 -22.01 -6.12
C GLY A 8 23.11 -21.49 -4.78
N GLU A 9 22.94 -20.18 -4.67
CA GLU A 9 22.31 -19.53 -3.52
C GLU A 9 20.83 -19.92 -3.37
N LEU A 10 20.18 -20.22 -4.49
CA LEU A 10 18.78 -20.63 -4.54
C LEU A 10 18.67 -22.07 -5.04
N VAL A 11 17.72 -22.81 -4.51
CA VAL A 11 17.34 -24.14 -4.99
C VAL A 11 15.87 -24.11 -5.44
N LEU A 12 15.68 -24.53 -6.70
CA LEU A 12 14.36 -24.64 -7.31
C LEU A 12 14.02 -26.13 -7.49
N PHE A 13 12.81 -26.49 -7.07
CA PHE A 13 12.22 -27.79 -7.39
C PHE A 13 11.14 -27.55 -8.44
N LEU A 14 11.25 -28.24 -9.56
CA LEU A 14 10.35 -28.15 -10.70
C LEU A 14 10.06 -29.54 -11.21
N ASN A 15 8.79 -29.92 -11.30
CA ASN A 15 8.38 -31.20 -11.84
C ASN A 15 8.67 -31.29 -13.37
N ASN A 16 8.94 -32.50 -13.83
CA ASN A 16 9.25 -32.75 -15.25
C ASN A 16 8.02 -32.73 -16.17
N ASP A 17 6.80 -32.74 -15.59
CA ASP A 17 5.53 -32.61 -16.30
C ASP A 17 4.94 -31.18 -16.17
N THR A 18 5.80 -30.19 -16.29
CA THR A 18 5.45 -28.77 -16.26
C THR A 18 5.88 -28.03 -17.53
N VAL A 19 5.15 -26.95 -17.85
CA VAL A 19 5.53 -25.95 -18.83
C VAL A 19 5.52 -24.58 -18.14
N VAL A 20 6.64 -23.89 -18.20
CA VAL A 20 6.82 -22.59 -17.55
C VAL A 20 6.44 -21.44 -18.48
N THR A 21 5.96 -20.33 -17.92
CA THR A 21 5.61 -19.12 -18.66
C THR A 21 6.73 -18.06 -18.59
N ALA A 22 6.66 -17.03 -19.42
CA ALA A 22 7.64 -15.93 -19.37
C ALA A 22 7.60 -15.21 -18.00
N GLY A 23 8.77 -14.92 -17.42
CA GLY A 23 8.91 -14.18 -16.16
C GLY A 23 8.59 -14.96 -14.89
N TRP A 24 8.28 -16.26 -14.98
CA TRP A 24 7.87 -17.08 -13.83
C TRP A 24 8.94 -17.20 -12.74
N LEU A 25 10.20 -17.40 -13.15
CA LEU A 25 11.32 -17.56 -12.22
C LEU A 25 11.68 -16.22 -11.56
N GLU A 26 11.74 -15.17 -12.37
CA GLU A 26 12.00 -13.81 -11.89
C GLU A 26 10.98 -13.36 -10.85
N ALA A 27 9.72 -13.79 -10.98
CA ALA A 27 8.68 -13.50 -10.00
C ALA A 27 8.93 -14.20 -8.66
N LEU A 28 9.34 -15.48 -8.66
CA LEU A 28 9.70 -16.22 -7.46
C LEU A 28 10.92 -15.60 -6.76
N VAL A 29 11.98 -15.28 -7.52
CA VAL A 29 13.20 -14.66 -6.98
C VAL A 29 12.87 -13.31 -6.35
N ARG A 30 12.14 -12.45 -7.06
CA ARG A 30 11.71 -11.15 -6.56
C ARG A 30 10.90 -11.28 -5.28
N CYS A 31 10.01 -12.26 -5.15
CA CYS A 31 9.25 -12.51 -3.93
C CYS A 31 10.18 -12.84 -2.74
N LEU A 32 11.22 -13.67 -2.93
CA LEU A 32 12.20 -13.97 -1.90
C LEU A 32 13.03 -12.74 -1.48
N ASP A 33 13.31 -11.83 -2.42
CA ASP A 33 14.12 -10.64 -2.15
C ASP A 33 13.31 -9.53 -1.46
N GLU A 34 12.03 -9.39 -1.84
CA GLU A 34 11.12 -8.38 -1.28
C GLU A 34 10.52 -8.78 0.08
N ALA A 35 10.45 -10.09 0.40
CA ALA A 35 9.92 -10.62 1.66
C ALA A 35 11.04 -11.28 2.47
N PRO A 36 11.69 -10.54 3.41
CA PRO A 36 12.82 -11.05 4.20
C PRO A 36 12.47 -12.27 5.08
N ASP A 37 11.19 -12.45 5.41
CA ASP A 37 10.66 -13.58 6.16
C ASP A 37 10.25 -14.77 5.28
N ALA A 38 10.43 -14.68 3.95
CA ALA A 38 10.12 -15.77 3.03
C ALA A 38 11.17 -16.90 3.15
N GLY A 39 10.72 -18.08 3.53
CA GLY A 39 11.54 -19.29 3.55
C GLY A 39 11.29 -20.20 2.35
N LEU A 40 10.06 -20.19 1.81
CA LEU A 40 9.66 -20.94 0.63
C LEU A 40 8.68 -20.10 -0.19
N VAL A 41 8.86 -20.07 -1.51
CA VAL A 41 7.92 -19.41 -2.44
C VAL A 41 7.47 -20.43 -3.48
N GLY A 42 6.13 -20.54 -3.67
CA GLY A 42 5.52 -21.40 -4.67
C GLY A 42 4.82 -20.63 -5.77
N ALA A 43 4.80 -21.21 -6.97
CA ALA A 43 4.15 -20.65 -8.15
C ALA A 43 2.63 -20.90 -8.15
N LYS A 44 1.90 -20.10 -8.94
CA LYS A 44 0.54 -20.39 -9.38
C LYS A 44 0.57 -21.56 -10.35
N LEU A 45 -0.14 -22.65 -9.99
CA LEU A 45 -0.26 -23.80 -10.88
C LEU A 45 -1.60 -23.75 -11.63
N VAL A 46 -1.53 -23.96 -12.94
CA VAL A 46 -2.72 -24.03 -13.80
C VAL A 46 -2.73 -25.35 -14.58
N TYR A 47 -3.92 -25.86 -14.85
CA TYR A 47 -4.10 -27.02 -15.71
C TYR A 47 -3.87 -26.65 -17.19
N PRO A 48 -3.57 -27.64 -18.06
CA PRO A 48 -3.45 -27.40 -19.51
C PRO A 48 -4.72 -26.83 -20.17
N ASP A 49 -5.88 -27.02 -19.55
CA ASP A 49 -7.17 -26.46 -20.01
C ASP A 49 -7.39 -24.99 -19.56
N GLY A 50 -6.43 -24.41 -18.86
CA GLY A 50 -6.43 -23.02 -18.41
C GLY A 50 -7.07 -22.79 -17.06
N ARG A 51 -7.70 -23.80 -16.42
CA ARG A 51 -8.25 -23.65 -15.07
C ARG A 51 -7.17 -23.64 -14.01
N LEU A 52 -7.43 -22.97 -12.91
CA LEU A 52 -6.54 -22.94 -11.75
C LEU A 52 -6.40 -24.34 -11.14
N GLN A 53 -5.17 -24.75 -10.87
CA GLN A 53 -4.89 -25.99 -10.15
C GLN A 53 -4.61 -25.72 -8.68
N GLU A 54 -3.77 -24.73 -8.39
CA GLU A 54 -3.41 -24.34 -7.02
C GLU A 54 -2.95 -22.88 -6.96
N ALA A 55 -3.55 -22.13 -6.03
CA ALA A 55 -3.09 -20.83 -5.59
C ALA A 55 -2.53 -20.92 -4.15
N GLY A 56 -1.58 -21.82 -3.92
CA GLY A 56 -1.12 -22.26 -2.61
C GLY A 56 -2.11 -23.20 -1.92
N GLY A 57 -1.64 -23.97 -0.95
CA GLY A 57 -2.41 -24.99 -0.25
C GLY A 57 -2.91 -24.55 1.12
N ILE A 58 -3.98 -25.20 1.56
CA ILE A 58 -4.55 -25.12 2.91
C ILE A 58 -4.38 -26.50 3.55
N VAL A 59 -3.94 -26.53 4.82
CA VAL A 59 -3.88 -27.76 5.62
C VAL A 59 -4.88 -27.65 6.76
N PHE A 60 -5.71 -28.65 6.95
CA PHE A 60 -6.67 -28.71 8.05
C PHE A 60 -6.09 -29.44 9.28
N SER A 61 -6.77 -29.32 10.42
CA SER A 61 -6.33 -29.89 11.70
C SER A 61 -6.28 -31.42 11.71
N ASP A 62 -6.95 -32.09 10.77
CA ASP A 62 -6.87 -33.54 10.56
C ASP A 62 -5.75 -33.94 9.59
N ALA A 63 -4.88 -33.02 9.22
CA ALA A 63 -3.81 -33.19 8.22
C ALA A 63 -4.28 -33.32 6.76
N SER A 64 -5.57 -33.19 6.47
CA SER A 64 -6.04 -33.13 5.09
C SER A 64 -5.60 -31.80 4.43
N GLY A 65 -5.27 -31.86 3.14
CA GLY A 65 -4.86 -30.71 2.34
C GLY A 65 -5.91 -30.32 1.30
N TRP A 66 -5.94 -29.05 0.94
CA TRP A 66 -6.79 -28.52 -0.11
C TRP A 66 -6.02 -27.53 -0.99
N ASN A 67 -6.03 -27.76 -2.30
CA ASN A 67 -5.45 -26.81 -3.27
C ASN A 67 -6.43 -25.65 -3.44
N TYR A 68 -6.04 -24.47 -2.94
CA TYR A 68 -6.91 -23.29 -2.95
C TYR A 68 -7.19 -22.83 -4.38
N GLY A 69 -8.47 -22.64 -4.70
CA GLY A 69 -8.94 -22.22 -6.03
C GLY A 69 -8.98 -23.32 -7.09
N ARG A 70 -8.85 -24.60 -6.71
CA ARG A 70 -8.84 -25.71 -7.66
C ARG A 70 -10.07 -25.70 -8.57
N PHE A 71 -9.84 -25.72 -9.90
CA PHE A 71 -10.81 -25.66 -11.00
C PHE A 71 -11.53 -24.30 -11.17
N GLU A 72 -11.14 -23.27 -10.43
CA GLU A 72 -11.62 -21.90 -10.61
C GLU A 72 -10.85 -21.16 -11.69
N ASP A 73 -11.23 -19.89 -11.95
CA ASP A 73 -10.56 -19.01 -12.91
C ASP A 73 -9.24 -18.49 -12.30
N PRO A 74 -8.08 -18.69 -12.90
CA PRO A 74 -6.79 -18.21 -12.40
C PRO A 74 -6.66 -16.68 -12.39
N GLU A 75 -7.52 -15.95 -13.12
CA GLU A 75 -7.53 -14.49 -13.17
C GLU A 75 -8.47 -13.85 -12.12
N ASP A 76 -9.22 -14.67 -11.36
CA ASP A 76 -10.04 -14.14 -10.27
C ASP A 76 -9.16 -13.45 -9.22
N PRO A 77 -9.49 -12.21 -8.81
CA PRO A 77 -8.73 -11.45 -7.81
C PRO A 77 -8.42 -12.20 -6.52
N ARG A 78 -9.27 -13.14 -6.13
CA ARG A 78 -9.05 -14.00 -4.95
C ARG A 78 -7.76 -14.81 -5.04
N PHE A 79 -7.24 -15.05 -6.25
CA PHE A 79 -6.04 -15.85 -6.52
C PHE A 79 -4.92 -15.04 -7.18
N ALA A 80 -5.11 -13.75 -7.39
CA ALA A 80 -4.21 -12.89 -8.14
C ALA A 80 -3.30 -12.01 -7.27
N PHE A 81 -3.12 -12.32 -5.98
CA PHE A 81 -2.25 -11.55 -5.08
C PHE A 81 -1.32 -12.45 -4.28
N ARG A 82 -0.14 -11.91 -3.93
CA ARG A 82 0.83 -12.59 -3.07
C ARG A 82 0.22 -12.83 -1.69
N ARG A 83 0.35 -14.05 -1.16
CA ARG A 83 -0.20 -14.37 0.16
C ARG A 83 0.59 -15.45 0.88
N GLU A 84 0.54 -15.45 2.20
CA GLU A 84 1.01 -16.56 3.00
C GLU A 84 0.09 -17.79 2.77
N ALA A 85 0.68 -18.96 2.55
CA ALA A 85 0.00 -20.24 2.39
C ALA A 85 0.50 -21.24 3.44
N ASP A 86 -0.27 -22.31 3.69
CA ASP A 86 0.20 -23.38 4.58
C ASP A 86 1.31 -24.20 3.91
N TYR A 87 1.16 -24.46 2.62
CA TYR A 87 2.17 -25.07 1.76
C TYR A 87 1.98 -24.59 0.30
N CYS A 88 2.95 -24.89 -0.53
CA CYS A 88 2.84 -24.84 -2.00
C CYS A 88 3.33 -26.18 -2.55
N SER A 89 2.67 -26.67 -3.61
CA SER A 89 3.01 -27.95 -4.24
C SER A 89 4.47 -27.95 -4.72
N GLY A 90 5.16 -29.04 -4.46
CA GLY A 90 6.52 -29.31 -4.93
C GLY A 90 6.68 -29.31 -6.45
N ALA A 91 5.59 -29.13 -7.19
CA ALA A 91 5.62 -29.00 -8.65
C ALA A 91 6.41 -27.75 -9.11
N ALA A 92 6.39 -26.64 -8.33
CA ALA A 92 7.21 -25.46 -8.61
C ALA A 92 7.41 -24.63 -7.32
N ILE A 93 8.51 -24.88 -6.60
CA ILE A 93 8.87 -24.16 -5.38
C ILE A 93 10.32 -23.71 -5.37
N LEU A 94 10.57 -22.53 -4.82
CA LEU A 94 11.89 -21.91 -4.70
C LEU A 94 12.21 -21.60 -3.24
N LEU A 95 13.44 -21.89 -2.82
CA LEU A 95 13.97 -21.58 -1.49
C LEU A 95 15.41 -21.06 -1.60
N ARG A 96 15.87 -20.35 -0.56
CA ARG A 96 17.31 -20.16 -0.36
C ARG A 96 17.93 -21.50 0.02
N THR A 97 19.04 -21.85 -0.59
CA THR A 97 19.73 -23.15 -0.36
C THR A 97 20.11 -23.34 1.10
N GLU A 98 20.50 -22.28 1.79
CA GLU A 98 20.77 -22.29 3.22
C GLU A 98 19.54 -22.65 4.07
N VAL A 99 18.35 -22.11 3.71
CA VAL A 99 17.09 -22.44 4.39
C VAL A 99 16.75 -23.91 4.19
N PHE A 100 16.82 -24.39 2.94
CA PHE A 100 16.56 -25.79 2.62
C PHE A 100 17.47 -26.74 3.42
N ARG A 101 18.78 -26.42 3.54
CA ARG A 101 19.74 -27.22 4.33
C ARG A 101 19.45 -27.12 5.83
N ARG A 102 19.14 -25.93 6.34
CA ARG A 102 18.84 -25.69 7.75
C ARG A 102 17.64 -26.48 8.25
N VAL A 103 16.59 -26.60 7.42
CA VAL A 103 15.39 -27.37 7.80
C VAL A 103 15.52 -28.88 7.54
N GLY A 104 16.66 -29.36 7.02
CA GLY A 104 16.94 -30.78 6.78
C GLY A 104 16.48 -31.31 5.43
N GLY A 105 16.01 -30.44 4.53
CA GLY A 105 15.53 -30.82 3.19
C GLY A 105 14.24 -31.66 3.21
N PHE A 106 14.03 -32.47 2.18
CA PHE A 106 12.89 -33.40 2.14
C PHE A 106 13.09 -34.57 3.10
N ASP A 107 12.11 -34.81 3.99
CA ASP A 107 12.16 -35.91 4.94
C ASP A 107 11.91 -37.26 4.23
N THR A 108 12.88 -38.15 4.29
CA THR A 108 12.85 -39.45 3.63
C THR A 108 11.76 -40.39 4.12
N ARG A 109 11.12 -40.12 5.27
CA ARG A 109 9.98 -40.90 5.78
C ARG A 109 8.77 -40.88 4.82
N TYR A 110 8.70 -39.86 3.95
CA TYR A 110 7.62 -39.72 2.97
C TYR A 110 7.94 -40.38 1.63
N ALA A 111 9.10 -40.98 1.49
CA ALA A 111 9.43 -41.69 0.27
C ALA A 111 8.39 -42.80 -0.06
N PRO A 112 8.01 -42.98 -1.33
CA PRO A 112 8.59 -42.36 -2.52
C PRO A 112 7.96 -41.02 -2.91
N ALA A 113 6.77 -40.66 -2.42
CA ALA A 113 6.07 -39.41 -2.78
C ALA A 113 4.90 -39.09 -1.84
N TYR A 114 4.42 -37.85 -1.93
CA TYR A 114 3.32 -37.19 -1.21
C TYR A 114 3.64 -36.81 0.23
N TYR A 115 3.25 -35.58 0.61
CA TYR A 115 3.50 -34.92 1.87
C TYR A 115 4.93 -34.44 2.10
N GLU A 116 5.90 -34.73 1.23
CA GLU A 116 7.27 -34.23 1.35
C GLU A 116 7.36 -32.71 1.19
N ASP A 117 6.56 -32.13 0.31
CA ASP A 117 6.43 -30.69 0.07
C ASP A 117 5.68 -29.99 1.20
N THR A 118 4.57 -30.57 1.64
CA THR A 118 3.79 -30.09 2.78
C THR A 118 4.62 -30.13 4.06
N ASP A 119 5.41 -31.20 4.28
CA ASP A 119 6.34 -31.34 5.39
C ASP A 119 7.46 -30.30 5.35
N LEU A 120 8.06 -30.06 4.17
CA LEU A 120 9.07 -29.03 3.99
C LEU A 120 8.49 -27.63 4.33
N ALA A 121 7.28 -27.34 3.88
CA ALA A 121 6.59 -26.08 4.21
C ALA A 121 6.39 -25.91 5.72
N PHE A 122 5.99 -26.97 6.43
CA PHE A 122 5.85 -26.95 7.89
C PHE A 122 7.19 -26.85 8.60
N ALA A 123 8.25 -27.46 8.08
CA ALA A 123 9.60 -27.33 8.62
C ALA A 123 10.14 -25.89 8.46
N VAL A 124 9.90 -25.25 7.31
CA VAL A 124 10.21 -23.83 7.07
C VAL A 124 9.49 -22.95 8.09
N ARG A 125 8.22 -23.20 8.34
CA ARG A 125 7.41 -22.45 9.30
C ARG A 125 7.88 -22.67 10.74
N ALA A 126 8.23 -23.89 11.10
CA ALA A 126 8.80 -24.21 12.40
C ALA A 126 10.17 -23.52 12.65
N ALA A 127 10.88 -23.17 11.58
CA ALA A 127 12.11 -22.36 11.63
C ALA A 127 11.83 -20.84 11.72
N GLY A 128 10.58 -20.39 11.89
CA GLY A 128 10.20 -18.99 12.04
C GLY A 128 10.10 -18.21 10.72
N LEU A 129 10.09 -18.92 9.58
CA LEU A 129 9.93 -18.31 8.26
C LEU A 129 8.52 -18.55 7.70
N LYS A 130 8.17 -17.85 6.62
CA LYS A 130 6.88 -17.97 5.96
C LYS A 130 6.97 -18.72 4.64
N VAL A 131 5.84 -19.29 4.23
CA VAL A 131 5.61 -19.87 2.93
C VAL A 131 4.71 -18.94 2.13
N TYR A 132 5.21 -18.46 0.98
CA TYR A 132 4.46 -17.55 0.13
C TYR A 132 4.01 -18.22 -1.17
N TYR A 133 2.80 -17.90 -1.57
CA TYR A 133 2.28 -18.10 -2.90
C TYR A 133 2.50 -16.82 -3.72
N GLU A 134 3.13 -16.93 -4.90
CA GLU A 134 3.40 -15.82 -5.82
C GLU A 134 2.58 -15.97 -7.11
N PRO A 135 1.52 -15.18 -7.29
CA PRO A 135 0.62 -15.31 -8.45
C PRO A 135 1.22 -14.87 -9.77
N ALA A 136 2.27 -14.01 -9.75
CA ALA A 136 2.96 -13.59 -10.96
C ALA A 136 3.84 -14.70 -11.57
N SER A 137 4.15 -15.72 -10.78
CA SER A 137 4.81 -16.96 -11.27
C SER A 137 3.75 -17.96 -11.68
N THR A 138 3.53 -18.13 -12.97
CA THR A 138 2.54 -19.11 -13.48
C THR A 138 3.25 -20.29 -14.14
N VAL A 139 2.87 -21.50 -13.74
CA VAL A 139 3.40 -22.77 -14.28
C VAL A 139 2.23 -23.66 -14.67
N ILE A 140 2.25 -24.19 -15.90
CA ILE A 140 1.28 -25.17 -16.38
C ILE A 140 1.76 -26.55 -15.93
N HIS A 141 0.92 -27.28 -15.17
CA HIS A 141 1.28 -28.57 -14.63
C HIS A 141 0.29 -29.67 -15.08
N PHE A 142 0.81 -30.70 -15.71
CA PHE A 142 0.07 -31.82 -16.30
C PHE A 142 -0.20 -32.90 -15.24
N GLU A 143 -0.90 -32.58 -14.17
CA GLU A 143 -1.20 -33.50 -13.07
C GLU A 143 -1.78 -34.83 -13.58
N GLY A 144 -1.22 -35.94 -13.11
CA GLY A 144 -1.78 -37.28 -13.34
C GLY A 144 -1.25 -38.04 -14.57
N ILE A 145 -0.45 -37.40 -15.43
CA ILE A 145 0.19 -38.11 -16.57
C ILE A 145 1.16 -39.18 -16.07
N THR A 146 1.88 -38.90 -14.96
CA THR A 146 2.91 -39.78 -14.41
C THR A 146 2.38 -40.74 -13.34
N SER A 147 1.29 -40.40 -12.62
CA SER A 147 0.92 -41.08 -11.35
C SER A 147 -0.51 -41.61 -11.30
N GLY A 148 -1.32 -41.44 -12.35
CA GLY A 148 -2.74 -41.84 -12.37
C GLY A 148 -3.63 -41.05 -11.37
N THR A 149 -4.89 -41.44 -11.21
CA THR A 149 -5.86 -40.78 -10.30
C THR A 149 -6.35 -41.65 -9.15
N ASP A 150 -6.06 -42.95 -9.16
CA ASP A 150 -6.54 -43.93 -8.13
C ASP A 150 -5.63 -43.91 -6.89
N THR A 151 -6.18 -43.54 -5.75
CA THR A 151 -5.48 -43.51 -4.44
C THR A 151 -5.33 -44.87 -3.76
N SER A 152 -5.95 -45.91 -4.29
CA SER A 152 -5.88 -47.28 -3.74
C SER A 152 -4.69 -48.08 -4.30
N THR A 153 -4.17 -47.69 -5.45
CA THR A 153 -3.12 -48.42 -6.18
C THR A 153 -1.94 -47.50 -6.56
N GLY A 154 -0.85 -48.11 -6.97
CA GLY A 154 0.30 -47.41 -7.48
C GLY A 154 0.97 -46.47 -6.46
N ILE A 155 1.51 -45.37 -6.94
CA ILE A 155 2.23 -44.38 -6.12
C ILE A 155 1.26 -43.55 -5.25
N LYS A 156 0.00 -43.36 -5.68
CA LYS A 156 -1.00 -42.58 -4.93
C LYS A 156 -1.45 -43.23 -3.61
N ARG A 157 -1.25 -44.53 -3.42
CA ARG A 157 -1.50 -45.19 -2.10
C ARG A 157 -0.67 -44.57 -0.98
N PHE A 158 0.50 -43.99 -1.31
CA PHE A 158 1.37 -43.33 -0.33
C PHE A 158 0.76 -42.02 0.19
N GLN A 159 -0.20 -41.43 -0.49
CA GLN A 159 -0.94 -40.28 0.02
C GLN A 159 -1.64 -40.62 1.35
N THR A 160 -2.32 -41.75 1.43
CA THR A 160 -2.97 -42.23 2.67
C THR A 160 -1.95 -42.63 3.74
N ILE A 161 -0.87 -43.34 3.34
CA ILE A 161 0.16 -43.79 4.26
C ILE A 161 0.91 -42.59 4.88
N ASN A 162 1.29 -41.63 4.06
CA ASN A 162 2.06 -40.46 4.48
C ASN A 162 1.23 -39.42 5.22
N HIS A 163 -0.09 -39.37 4.95
CA HIS A 163 -1.04 -38.59 5.77
C HIS A 163 -0.90 -38.91 7.27
N ALA A 164 -0.94 -40.22 7.64
CA ALA A 164 -0.81 -40.61 9.04
C ALA A 164 0.55 -40.22 9.66
N LYS A 165 1.65 -40.37 8.88
CA LYS A 165 2.99 -39.97 9.34
C LYS A 165 3.10 -38.45 9.52
N PHE A 166 2.46 -37.67 8.62
CA PHE A 166 2.44 -36.22 8.72
C PHE A 166 1.61 -35.75 9.92
N ALA A 167 0.43 -36.35 10.11
CA ALA A 167 -0.43 -36.06 11.26
C ALA A 167 0.26 -36.33 12.59
N GLU A 168 1.05 -37.41 12.70
CA GLU A 168 1.82 -37.73 13.89
C GLU A 168 2.97 -36.74 14.11
N LYS A 169 3.77 -36.48 13.07
CA LYS A 169 4.92 -35.56 13.13
C LYS A 169 4.52 -34.15 13.55
N TRP A 170 3.45 -33.63 12.96
CA TRP A 170 3.02 -32.25 13.11
C TRP A 170 1.81 -32.05 14.03
N LYS A 171 1.51 -33.02 14.87
CA LYS A 171 0.32 -33.01 15.77
C LYS A 171 0.13 -31.69 16.52
N LEU A 172 1.20 -31.08 17.05
CA LEU A 172 1.11 -29.81 17.78
C LEU A 172 0.84 -28.62 16.83
N ALA A 173 1.44 -28.59 15.66
CA ALA A 173 1.20 -27.54 14.68
C ALA A 173 -0.20 -27.64 14.08
N LEU A 174 -0.68 -28.84 13.84
CA LEU A 174 -2.02 -29.13 13.33
C LEU A 174 -3.14 -28.69 14.28
N ALA A 175 -2.89 -28.68 15.58
CA ALA A 175 -3.87 -28.18 16.55
C ALA A 175 -4.23 -26.70 16.36
N HIS A 176 -3.39 -25.94 15.67
CA HIS A 176 -3.61 -24.52 15.33
C HIS A 176 -4.14 -24.32 13.90
N GLN A 177 -4.37 -25.38 13.15
CA GLN A 177 -4.92 -25.31 11.81
C GLN A 177 -6.47 -25.29 11.86
N PRO A 178 -7.14 -24.76 10.81
CA PRO A 178 -8.59 -24.75 10.75
C PRO A 178 -9.16 -26.17 10.76
N ALA A 179 -10.30 -26.34 11.41
CA ALA A 179 -11.00 -27.63 11.41
C ALA A 179 -11.52 -27.98 10.00
N PRO A 180 -11.61 -29.26 9.62
CA PRO A 180 -12.30 -29.68 8.41
C PRO A 180 -13.72 -29.11 8.35
N GLY A 181 -14.16 -28.67 7.17
CA GLY A 181 -15.46 -28.02 6.99
C GLY A 181 -15.48 -26.52 7.31
N THR A 182 -14.37 -25.93 7.77
CA THR A 182 -14.24 -24.47 7.84
C THR A 182 -14.45 -23.87 6.44
N PRO A 183 -15.25 -22.79 6.28
CA PRO A 183 -15.39 -22.10 4.99
C PRO A 183 -14.03 -21.79 4.39
N ILE A 184 -13.84 -22.09 3.11
CA ILE A 184 -12.53 -22.04 2.44
C ILE A 184 -11.88 -20.67 2.54
N TRP A 185 -12.65 -19.58 2.38
CA TRP A 185 -12.13 -18.21 2.53
C TRP A 185 -11.54 -17.96 3.93
N LYS A 186 -12.19 -18.52 4.97
CA LYS A 186 -11.73 -18.41 6.36
C LYS A 186 -10.49 -19.27 6.59
N ALA A 187 -10.49 -20.49 6.07
CA ALA A 187 -9.34 -21.39 6.15
C ALA A 187 -8.12 -20.80 5.41
N ALA A 188 -8.30 -20.24 4.22
CA ALA A 188 -7.23 -19.59 3.44
C ALA A 188 -6.64 -18.33 4.09
N SER A 189 -7.32 -17.77 5.08
CA SER A 189 -6.88 -16.56 5.80
C SER A 189 -6.82 -16.76 7.33
N HIS A 190 -6.71 -18.01 7.79
CA HIS A 190 -6.79 -18.33 9.23
C HIS A 190 -5.67 -17.72 10.09
N ARG A 191 -4.58 -17.29 9.43
CA ARG A 191 -3.44 -16.62 10.11
C ARG A 191 -3.58 -15.11 10.15
N ALA A 192 -4.54 -14.54 9.40
CA ALA A 192 -4.76 -13.11 9.42
C ALA A 192 -5.25 -12.65 10.79
N THR A 193 -4.65 -11.58 11.30
CA THR A 193 -5.10 -10.93 12.56
C THR A 193 -6.48 -10.35 12.39
N GLN A 194 -6.72 -9.67 11.27
CA GLN A 194 -8.02 -9.15 10.85
C GLN A 194 -8.15 -9.16 9.32
N ARG A 195 -9.38 -9.14 8.84
CA ARG A 195 -9.74 -8.99 7.43
C ARG A 195 -10.35 -7.62 7.22
N VAL A 196 -9.67 -6.81 6.43
CA VAL A 196 -10.03 -5.41 6.23
C VAL A 196 -10.45 -5.19 4.78
N LEU A 197 -11.67 -4.71 4.56
CA LEU A 197 -12.10 -4.18 3.27
C LEU A 197 -11.84 -2.69 3.23
N ILE A 198 -11.18 -2.21 2.17
CA ILE A 198 -11.01 -0.79 1.88
C ILE A 198 -11.77 -0.48 0.58
N VAL A 199 -12.61 0.55 0.61
CA VAL A 199 -13.30 1.07 -0.57
C VAL A 199 -12.86 2.51 -0.80
N ASP A 200 -12.28 2.81 -1.97
CA ASP A 200 -11.91 4.17 -2.39
C ASP A 200 -12.35 4.43 -3.83
N ALA A 201 -12.33 5.64 -4.29
CA ALA A 201 -12.84 6.08 -5.58
C ALA A 201 -12.23 5.35 -6.78
N THR A 202 -10.92 5.16 -6.78
CA THR A 202 -10.15 4.55 -7.87
C THR A 202 -8.98 3.75 -7.32
N THR A 203 -8.37 2.90 -8.14
CA THR A 203 -7.08 2.30 -7.81
C THR A 203 -6.05 3.40 -7.52
N PRO A 204 -5.36 3.37 -6.36
CA PRO A 204 -4.44 4.43 -5.98
C PRO A 204 -3.22 4.51 -6.90
N THR A 205 -2.81 5.74 -7.21
CA THR A 205 -1.66 6.09 -8.05
C THR A 205 -0.62 6.83 -7.20
N PRO A 206 0.20 6.11 -6.39
CA PRO A 206 1.03 6.70 -5.32
C PRO A 206 2.10 7.67 -5.81
N ASP A 207 2.46 7.61 -7.07
CA ASP A 207 3.40 8.49 -7.76
C ASP A 207 2.75 9.77 -8.33
N GLN A 208 1.42 9.91 -8.22
CA GLN A 208 0.68 11.04 -8.79
C GLN A 208 0.04 11.96 -7.75
N ASP A 209 -0.37 11.42 -6.60
CA ASP A 209 -0.98 12.21 -5.52
C ASP A 209 -0.72 11.61 -4.13
N SER A 210 -0.75 12.49 -3.11
CA SER A 210 -0.44 12.12 -1.72
C SER A 210 -1.51 11.25 -1.05
N GLY A 211 -2.77 11.37 -1.45
CA GLY A 211 -3.85 10.53 -0.94
C GLY A 211 -3.68 9.08 -1.38
N SER A 212 -3.32 8.88 -2.65
CA SER A 212 -2.96 7.56 -3.21
C SER A 212 -1.74 6.96 -2.52
N LEU A 213 -0.69 7.76 -2.28
CA LEU A 213 0.51 7.31 -1.56
C LEU A 213 0.16 6.88 -0.13
N ARG A 214 -0.62 7.70 0.59
CA ARG A 214 -1.11 7.38 1.94
C ARG A 214 -1.89 6.07 1.95
N MET A 215 -2.79 5.87 0.97
CA MET A 215 -3.62 4.67 0.87
C MET A 215 -2.77 3.41 0.65
N VAL A 216 -1.80 3.44 -0.27
CA VAL A 216 -0.88 2.31 -0.49
C VAL A 216 -0.06 2.02 0.76
N ASN A 217 0.46 3.06 1.43
CA ASN A 217 1.25 2.88 2.65
C ASN A 217 0.40 2.40 3.84
N LEU A 218 -0.87 2.79 3.94
CA LEU A 218 -1.82 2.18 4.89
C LEU A 218 -1.98 0.68 4.63
N MET A 219 -2.14 0.25 3.37
CA MET A 219 -2.25 -1.17 3.03
C MET A 219 -0.98 -1.95 3.40
N ARG A 220 0.21 -1.35 3.22
CA ARG A 220 1.48 -1.95 3.68
C ARG A 220 1.50 -2.11 5.20
N VAL A 221 1.12 -1.06 5.95
CA VAL A 221 1.03 -1.12 7.42
C VAL A 221 0.06 -2.22 7.87
N LEU A 222 -1.09 -2.36 7.21
CA LEU A 222 -2.03 -3.44 7.49
C LEU A 222 -1.40 -4.82 7.25
N GLY A 223 -0.68 -4.98 6.14
CA GLY A 223 0.08 -6.22 5.84
C GLY A 223 1.14 -6.53 6.90
N ASP A 224 1.92 -5.54 7.33
CA ASP A 224 2.92 -5.66 8.41
C ASP A 224 2.29 -6.08 9.75
N LEU A 225 1.05 -5.70 10.00
CA LEU A 225 0.27 -6.11 11.18
C LEU A 225 -0.41 -7.48 11.02
N GLY A 226 -0.16 -8.17 9.91
CA GLY A 226 -0.75 -9.47 9.61
C GLY A 226 -2.22 -9.42 9.19
N CYS A 227 -2.73 -8.26 8.82
CA CYS A 227 -4.09 -8.15 8.29
C CYS A 227 -4.17 -8.66 6.85
N ARG A 228 -5.27 -9.29 6.49
CA ARG A 228 -5.62 -9.55 5.10
C ARG A 228 -6.43 -8.37 4.57
N THR A 229 -5.88 -7.67 3.59
CA THR A 229 -6.52 -6.49 2.98
C THR A 229 -7.18 -6.85 1.66
N THR A 230 -8.46 -6.50 1.52
CA THR A 230 -9.21 -6.50 0.26
C THR A 230 -9.47 -5.05 -0.14
N PHE A 231 -9.16 -4.67 -1.37
CA PHE A 231 -9.36 -3.33 -1.90
C PHE A 231 -10.39 -3.32 -3.03
N LEU A 232 -11.40 -2.45 -2.94
CA LEU A 232 -12.42 -2.24 -3.96
C LEU A 232 -12.35 -0.80 -4.46
N PRO A 233 -11.89 -0.53 -5.71
CA PRO A 233 -12.08 0.77 -6.34
C PRO A 233 -13.55 0.95 -6.74
N ASP A 234 -14.16 2.08 -6.40
CA ASP A 234 -15.57 2.34 -6.71
C ASP A 234 -15.87 2.34 -8.22
N ASN A 235 -14.91 2.75 -9.05
CA ASN A 235 -14.99 2.67 -10.51
C ASN A 235 -14.82 1.25 -11.06
N ARG A 236 -14.41 0.26 -10.25
CA ARG A 236 -14.20 -1.17 -10.57
C ARG A 236 -13.23 -1.44 -11.73
N LEU A 237 -12.37 -0.49 -12.04
CA LEU A 237 -11.41 -0.63 -13.12
C LEU A 237 -10.13 -1.35 -12.64
N ARG A 238 -9.65 -2.28 -13.47
CA ARG A 238 -8.27 -2.76 -13.37
C ARG A 238 -7.34 -1.74 -14.04
N VAL A 239 -6.29 -1.35 -13.33
CA VAL A 239 -5.29 -0.41 -13.85
C VAL A 239 -3.96 -1.15 -13.98
N GLU A 240 -3.47 -1.34 -15.21
CA GLU A 240 -2.38 -2.28 -15.54
C GLU A 240 -1.12 -2.15 -14.69
N ARG A 241 -0.71 -0.92 -14.37
CA ARG A 241 0.49 -0.68 -13.56
C ARG A 241 0.22 -0.84 -12.05
N TYR A 242 -0.90 -0.32 -11.57
CA TYR A 242 -1.14 -0.13 -10.14
C TYR A 242 -1.89 -1.30 -9.49
N THR A 243 -2.82 -1.94 -10.21
CA THR A 243 -3.51 -3.12 -9.66
C THR A 243 -2.53 -4.27 -9.37
N PRO A 244 -1.62 -4.66 -10.29
CA PRO A 244 -0.60 -5.66 -9.98
C PRO A 244 0.35 -5.25 -8.85
N ALA A 245 0.69 -3.95 -8.74
CA ALA A 245 1.52 -3.46 -7.64
C ALA A 245 0.85 -3.66 -6.27
N LEU A 246 -0.46 -3.44 -6.17
CA LEU A 246 -1.22 -3.77 -4.95
C LEU A 246 -1.23 -5.28 -4.67
N GLN A 247 -1.41 -6.10 -5.70
CA GLN A 247 -1.40 -7.56 -5.58
C GLN A 247 -0.05 -8.09 -5.08
N GLN A 248 1.06 -7.47 -5.51
CA GLN A 248 2.41 -7.82 -5.05
C GLN A 248 2.67 -7.50 -3.58
N ILE A 249 2.05 -6.46 -3.03
CA ILE A 249 2.13 -6.16 -1.58
C ILE A 249 1.08 -6.92 -0.74
N GLY A 250 0.43 -7.93 -1.30
CA GLY A 250 -0.48 -8.81 -0.57
C GLY A 250 -1.94 -8.34 -0.49
N VAL A 251 -2.35 -7.39 -1.33
CA VAL A 251 -3.72 -6.87 -1.38
C VAL A 251 -4.55 -7.61 -2.41
N GLU A 252 -5.69 -8.16 -1.97
CA GLU A 252 -6.73 -8.67 -2.88
C GLU A 252 -7.43 -7.50 -3.56
N ALA A 253 -6.93 -7.06 -4.73
CA ALA A 253 -7.50 -5.93 -5.45
C ALA A 253 -8.66 -6.39 -6.35
N LEU A 254 -9.87 -5.94 -6.04
CA LEU A 254 -11.09 -6.30 -6.75
C LEU A 254 -11.31 -5.40 -7.98
N TYR A 255 -11.84 -5.98 -9.06
CA TYR A 255 -12.19 -5.26 -10.29
C TYR A 255 -13.25 -6.03 -11.10
N ALA A 256 -13.85 -5.39 -12.11
CA ALA A 256 -14.77 -6.06 -13.03
C ALA A 256 -14.03 -7.09 -13.91
N PRO A 257 -14.67 -8.24 -14.26
CA PRO A 257 -16.09 -8.56 -14.03
C PRO A 257 -16.41 -9.14 -12.65
N TRP A 258 -15.42 -9.58 -11.84
CA TRP A 258 -15.63 -10.29 -10.56
C TRP A 258 -16.31 -9.44 -9.48
N ALA A 259 -16.05 -8.13 -9.45
CA ALA A 259 -16.64 -7.21 -8.48
C ALA A 259 -17.52 -6.14 -9.16
N HIS A 260 -18.23 -6.49 -10.22
CA HIS A 260 -19.07 -5.55 -10.97
C HIS A 260 -20.24 -5.00 -10.13
N ASP A 261 -20.91 -5.86 -9.35
CA ASP A 261 -22.05 -5.52 -8.50
C ASP A 261 -21.65 -5.46 -7.02
N PRO A 262 -21.57 -4.24 -6.42
CA PRO A 262 -21.24 -4.09 -5.01
C PRO A 262 -22.28 -4.69 -4.07
N VAL A 263 -23.58 -4.69 -4.42
CA VAL A 263 -24.62 -5.26 -3.59
C VAL A 263 -24.42 -6.78 -3.48
N LYS A 264 -24.12 -7.42 -4.61
CA LYS A 264 -23.79 -8.85 -4.65
C LYS A 264 -22.54 -9.14 -3.81
N LEU A 265 -21.47 -8.36 -4.01
CA LEU A 265 -20.22 -8.50 -3.26
C LEU A 265 -20.46 -8.43 -1.74
N PHE A 266 -21.13 -7.39 -1.27
CA PHE A 266 -21.40 -7.23 0.16
C PHE A 266 -22.30 -8.32 0.71
N ARG A 267 -23.34 -8.74 -0.02
CA ARG A 267 -24.22 -9.83 0.37
C ARG A 267 -23.47 -11.17 0.52
N GLU A 268 -22.54 -11.47 -0.39
CA GLU A 268 -21.80 -12.73 -0.42
C GLU A 268 -20.61 -12.74 0.52
N ARG A 269 -19.91 -11.60 0.63
CA ARG A 269 -18.62 -11.50 1.32
C ARG A 269 -18.59 -10.55 2.53
N GLY A 270 -19.65 -9.78 2.77
CA GLY A 270 -19.66 -8.79 3.87
C GLY A 270 -19.33 -9.40 5.24
N ALA A 271 -19.80 -10.63 5.49
CA ALA A 271 -19.52 -11.35 6.73
C ALA A 271 -18.06 -11.82 6.90
N GLU A 272 -17.24 -11.73 5.84
CA GLU A 272 -15.81 -12.07 5.89
C GLU A 272 -15.00 -10.99 6.63
N PHE A 273 -15.46 -9.73 6.64
CA PHE A 273 -14.67 -8.59 7.09
C PHE A 273 -14.87 -8.29 8.57
N ASP A 274 -13.76 -8.04 9.25
CA ASP A 274 -13.71 -7.60 10.65
C ASP A 274 -13.73 -6.06 10.74
N ALA A 275 -13.21 -5.37 9.71
CA ALA A 275 -13.28 -3.92 9.56
C ALA A 275 -13.52 -3.51 8.10
N ILE A 276 -14.23 -2.40 7.90
CA ILE A 276 -14.50 -1.81 6.59
C ILE A 276 -14.12 -0.33 6.64
N VAL A 277 -13.18 0.07 5.77
CA VAL A 277 -12.74 1.45 5.60
C VAL A 277 -13.39 2.02 4.35
N LEU A 278 -14.21 3.04 4.50
CA LEU A 278 -14.85 3.78 3.41
C LEU A 278 -14.18 5.14 3.26
N SER A 279 -13.44 5.32 2.15
CA SER A 279 -12.67 6.54 1.93
C SER A 279 -13.45 7.55 1.09
N ARG A 280 -13.34 8.84 1.46
CA ARG A 280 -14.01 9.97 0.81
C ARG A 280 -15.54 9.95 0.94
N HIS A 281 -16.12 11.11 1.24
CA HIS A 281 -17.55 11.22 1.55
C HIS A 281 -18.49 10.71 0.45
N TYR A 282 -18.16 10.97 -0.82
CA TYR A 282 -19.01 10.58 -1.96
C TYR A 282 -18.98 9.06 -2.22
N VAL A 283 -17.85 8.39 -1.93
CA VAL A 283 -17.76 6.92 -1.96
C VAL A 283 -18.47 6.35 -0.73
N ALA A 284 -18.13 6.82 0.46
CA ALA A 284 -18.70 6.33 1.71
C ALA A 284 -20.25 6.40 1.71
N ALA A 285 -20.83 7.45 1.15
CA ALA A 285 -22.28 7.60 1.04
C ALA A 285 -22.96 6.46 0.25
N SER A 286 -22.25 5.88 -0.73
CA SER A 286 -22.78 4.78 -1.53
C SER A 286 -22.68 3.42 -0.83
N TYR A 287 -21.76 3.26 0.12
CA TYR A 287 -21.42 1.96 0.71
C TYR A 287 -21.81 1.80 2.18
N VAL A 288 -22.03 2.89 2.93
CA VAL A 288 -22.35 2.84 4.37
C VAL A 288 -23.58 1.95 4.66
N GLY A 289 -24.63 2.08 3.86
CA GLY A 289 -25.84 1.26 3.99
C GLY A 289 -25.60 -0.22 3.70
N LEU A 290 -24.78 -0.54 2.70
CA LEU A 290 -24.39 -1.92 2.37
C LEU A 290 -23.56 -2.54 3.49
N ALA A 291 -22.59 -1.79 4.02
CA ALA A 291 -21.75 -2.25 5.13
C ALA A 291 -22.60 -2.56 6.37
N ARG A 292 -23.50 -1.66 6.76
CA ARG A 292 -24.40 -1.88 7.93
C ARG A 292 -25.35 -3.06 7.73
N LEU A 293 -25.84 -3.29 6.51
CA LEU A 293 -26.78 -4.36 6.22
C LEU A 293 -26.12 -5.75 6.17
N TYR A 294 -24.98 -5.85 5.47
CA TYR A 294 -24.38 -7.14 5.13
C TYR A 294 -23.13 -7.49 5.95
N ALA A 295 -22.54 -6.51 6.65
CA ALA A 295 -21.39 -6.70 7.52
C ALA A 295 -21.63 -6.07 8.92
N PRO A 296 -22.73 -6.40 9.62
CA PRO A 296 -23.16 -5.68 10.84
C PRO A 296 -22.17 -5.84 12.01
N ARG A 297 -21.25 -6.81 11.95
CA ARG A 297 -20.20 -7.02 12.97
C ARG A 297 -18.89 -6.33 12.64
N ALA A 298 -18.70 -5.90 11.39
CA ALA A 298 -17.49 -5.21 10.99
C ALA A 298 -17.42 -3.81 11.61
N LYS A 299 -16.24 -3.43 12.12
CA LYS A 299 -15.97 -2.05 12.53
C LYS A 299 -16.01 -1.15 11.28
N LEU A 300 -16.95 -0.22 11.23
CA LEU A 300 -17.10 0.70 10.10
C LEU A 300 -16.28 1.97 10.34
N ILE A 301 -15.31 2.21 9.49
CA ILE A 301 -14.36 3.30 9.57
C ILE A 301 -14.60 4.24 8.37
N PHE A 302 -14.90 5.50 8.64
CA PHE A 302 -14.94 6.53 7.60
C PHE A 302 -13.60 7.25 7.53
N ASP A 303 -12.88 7.09 6.42
CA ASP A 303 -11.62 7.80 6.15
C ASP A 303 -11.91 9.04 5.30
N THR A 304 -11.80 10.22 5.90
CA THR A 304 -12.07 11.49 5.22
C THR A 304 -11.08 11.79 4.11
N VAL A 305 -9.83 11.28 4.22
CA VAL A 305 -8.64 11.61 3.40
C VAL A 305 -8.21 13.08 3.61
N ASP A 306 -9.13 14.01 3.56
CA ASP A 306 -9.15 15.39 4.05
C ASP A 306 -10.62 15.81 4.24
N LEU A 307 -10.88 16.80 5.05
CA LEU A 307 -12.23 17.35 5.18
C LEU A 307 -12.56 18.18 3.92
N HIS A 308 -13.34 17.59 3.03
CA HIS A 308 -13.69 18.19 1.75
C HIS A 308 -14.44 19.50 1.90
N TYR A 309 -15.41 19.55 2.85
CA TYR A 309 -16.14 20.79 3.12
C TYR A 309 -15.21 21.93 3.57
N LEU A 310 -14.19 21.65 4.37
CA LEU A 310 -13.23 22.65 4.83
C LEU A 310 -12.41 23.20 3.64
N ARG A 311 -11.96 22.33 2.75
CA ARG A 311 -11.25 22.74 1.52
C ARG A 311 -12.13 23.60 0.62
N GLU A 312 -13.39 23.22 0.43
CA GLU A 312 -14.35 23.96 -0.39
C GLU A 312 -14.72 25.31 0.24
N GLN A 313 -14.87 25.38 1.57
CA GLN A 313 -15.09 26.61 2.30
C GLN A 313 -13.93 27.59 2.15
N ARG A 314 -12.69 27.11 2.33
CA ARG A 314 -11.49 27.94 2.14
C ARG A 314 -11.32 28.39 0.69
N GLY A 315 -11.67 27.56 -0.27
CA GLY A 315 -11.75 27.95 -1.67
C GLY A 315 -12.77 29.07 -1.92
N PHE A 316 -13.93 29.01 -1.28
CA PHE A 316 -14.89 30.10 -1.32
C PHE A 316 -14.36 31.40 -0.69
N GLU A 317 -13.67 31.31 0.45
CA GLU A 317 -13.10 32.47 1.12
C GLU A 317 -12.07 33.20 0.25
N LEU A 318 -11.35 32.47 -0.59
CA LEU A 318 -10.37 33.03 -1.53
C LEU A 318 -11.05 33.57 -2.81
N GLU A 319 -11.88 32.75 -3.45
CA GLU A 319 -12.45 33.04 -4.77
C GLU A 319 -13.77 33.83 -4.71
N LYS A 320 -14.46 33.86 -3.56
CA LYS A 320 -15.78 34.52 -3.32
C LYS A 320 -16.91 34.07 -4.26
N LYS A 321 -16.80 32.88 -4.86
CA LYS A 321 -17.84 32.33 -5.75
C LYS A 321 -18.96 31.68 -4.95
N PRO A 322 -20.24 32.14 -5.04
CA PRO A 322 -21.36 31.62 -4.23
C PRO A 322 -21.63 30.12 -4.40
N GLU A 323 -21.26 29.56 -5.56
CA GLU A 323 -21.39 28.14 -5.84
C GLU A 323 -20.51 27.27 -4.92
N LEU A 324 -19.31 27.74 -4.59
CA LEU A 324 -18.41 27.06 -3.67
C LEU A 324 -18.98 27.04 -2.24
N ALA A 325 -19.64 28.12 -1.79
CA ALA A 325 -20.30 28.15 -0.48
C ALA A 325 -21.45 27.13 -0.39
N ARG A 326 -22.28 27.04 -1.43
CA ARG A 326 -23.39 26.07 -1.47
C ARG A 326 -22.86 24.64 -1.48
N ARG A 327 -21.81 24.39 -2.26
CA ARG A 327 -21.15 23.09 -2.32
C ARG A 327 -20.55 22.70 -0.96
N ALA A 328 -19.80 23.60 -0.34
CA ALA A 328 -19.22 23.38 0.98
C ALA A 328 -20.28 23.04 2.04
N ALA A 329 -21.43 23.72 2.03
CA ALA A 329 -22.53 23.44 2.95
C ALA A 329 -23.15 22.05 2.71
N ALA A 330 -23.36 21.66 1.46
CA ALA A 330 -23.88 20.34 1.12
C ALA A 330 -22.88 19.22 1.49
N THR A 331 -21.59 19.41 1.18
CA THR A 331 -20.52 18.49 1.53
C THR A 331 -20.41 18.35 3.06
N LYS A 332 -20.47 19.47 3.82
CA LYS A 332 -20.47 19.44 5.29
C LYS A 332 -21.60 18.59 5.86
N ALA A 333 -22.81 18.79 5.35
CA ALA A 333 -23.97 18.01 5.79
C ALA A 333 -23.79 16.51 5.55
N GLN A 334 -23.24 16.13 4.39
CA GLN A 334 -22.97 14.74 4.04
C GLN A 334 -21.83 14.13 4.88
N GLU A 335 -20.70 14.83 5.04
CA GLU A 335 -19.57 14.35 5.86
C GLU A 335 -20.00 14.17 7.33
N LEU A 336 -20.69 15.14 7.91
CA LEU A 336 -21.19 15.04 9.29
C LEU A 336 -22.21 13.92 9.48
N LYS A 337 -23.01 13.59 8.46
CA LYS A 337 -23.90 12.43 8.49
C LYS A 337 -23.08 11.13 8.54
N LEU A 338 -22.11 10.96 7.66
CA LEU A 338 -21.24 9.78 7.59
C LEU A 338 -20.44 9.59 8.87
N ILE A 339 -19.91 10.66 9.45
CA ILE A 339 -19.22 10.66 10.74
C ILE A 339 -20.11 10.05 11.85
N ARG A 340 -21.40 10.42 11.90
CA ARG A 340 -22.34 9.87 12.88
C ARG A 340 -22.74 8.41 12.59
N GLU A 341 -22.72 8.01 11.34
CA GLU A 341 -23.08 6.65 10.90
C GLU A 341 -21.92 5.65 10.99
N SER A 342 -20.68 6.13 11.22
CA SER A 342 -19.47 5.32 11.35
C SER A 342 -19.11 5.04 12.80
N ASP A 343 -18.41 3.93 13.07
CA ASP A 343 -17.94 3.61 14.42
C ASP A 343 -16.70 4.44 14.78
N VAL A 344 -15.87 4.75 13.77
CA VAL A 344 -14.69 5.61 13.88
C VAL A 344 -14.56 6.45 12.61
N THR A 345 -14.18 7.70 12.77
CA THR A 345 -13.77 8.56 11.65
C THR A 345 -12.27 8.79 11.71
N LEU A 346 -11.59 8.65 10.57
CA LEU A 346 -10.19 9.00 10.42
C LEU A 346 -10.06 10.37 9.79
N VAL A 347 -9.24 11.21 10.41
CA VAL A 347 -8.78 12.48 9.88
C VAL A 347 -7.25 12.48 9.78
N VAL A 348 -6.68 13.39 9.01
CA VAL A 348 -5.23 13.40 8.77
C VAL A 348 -4.44 14.28 9.75
N SER A 349 -5.13 15.07 10.59
CA SER A 349 -4.48 15.98 11.54
C SER A 349 -5.29 16.22 12.80
N GLU A 350 -4.59 16.60 13.88
CA GLU A 350 -5.24 17.07 15.10
C GLU A 350 -6.07 18.36 14.90
N VAL A 351 -5.75 19.15 13.88
CA VAL A 351 -6.52 20.35 13.54
C VAL A 351 -7.91 19.97 13.09
N GLU A 352 -8.02 18.98 12.19
CA GLU A 352 -9.30 18.46 11.74
C GLU A 352 -10.04 17.72 12.87
N GLN A 353 -9.32 16.97 13.72
CA GLN A 353 -9.90 16.32 14.89
C GLN A 353 -10.54 17.33 15.85
N LYS A 354 -9.85 18.44 16.16
CA LYS A 354 -10.38 19.51 17.01
C LYS A 354 -11.60 20.21 16.39
N LEU A 355 -11.58 20.40 15.07
CA LEU A 355 -12.72 20.97 14.34
C LEU A 355 -13.94 20.04 14.45
N LEU A 356 -13.76 18.75 14.25
CA LEU A 356 -14.86 17.77 14.37
C LEU A 356 -15.34 17.57 15.80
N ALA A 357 -14.51 17.82 16.81
CA ALA A 357 -14.97 17.83 18.20
C ALA A 357 -16.08 18.87 18.44
N THR A 358 -16.07 19.97 17.65
CA THR A 358 -17.13 21.00 17.67
C THR A 358 -18.28 20.67 16.72
N ASP A 359 -17.98 20.24 15.49
CA ASP A 359 -18.99 20.02 14.44
C ASP A 359 -19.76 18.69 14.60
N ALA A 360 -19.15 17.67 15.24
CA ALA A 360 -19.73 16.35 15.49
C ALA A 360 -19.42 15.86 16.91
N PRO A 361 -19.92 16.54 17.96
CA PRO A 361 -19.64 16.17 19.35
C PRO A 361 -20.12 14.74 19.64
N GLY A 362 -19.25 13.95 20.30
CA GLY A 362 -19.53 12.55 20.65
C GLY A 362 -19.12 11.54 19.58
N ALA A 363 -18.72 11.95 18.38
CA ALA A 363 -18.13 11.03 17.38
C ALA A 363 -16.71 10.62 17.80
N ARG A 364 -16.38 9.35 17.61
CA ARG A 364 -14.98 8.89 17.75
C ARG A 364 -14.19 9.31 16.52
N VAL A 365 -13.21 10.19 16.71
CA VAL A 365 -12.35 10.71 15.64
C VAL A 365 -10.91 10.41 15.99
N ASP A 366 -10.27 9.56 15.19
CA ASP A 366 -8.87 9.17 15.34
C ASP A 366 -8.02 9.82 14.24
N VAL A 367 -6.75 10.14 14.55
CA VAL A 367 -5.83 10.72 13.58
C VAL A 367 -4.99 9.60 12.95
N LEU A 368 -5.04 9.52 11.61
CA LEU A 368 -4.11 8.73 10.79
C LEU A 368 -3.61 9.62 9.67
N SER A 369 -2.42 10.18 9.84
CA SER A 369 -1.85 11.15 8.92
C SER A 369 -1.25 10.50 7.66
N ASN A 370 -0.53 11.28 6.86
CA ASN A 370 0.28 10.76 5.77
C ASN A 370 1.34 9.79 6.31
N VAL A 371 1.74 8.85 5.47
CA VAL A 371 2.78 7.87 5.80
C VAL A 371 3.88 7.95 4.73
N HIS A 372 5.11 8.15 5.16
CA HIS A 372 6.25 8.33 4.27
C HIS A 372 7.43 7.44 4.68
N GLU A 373 8.17 6.97 3.68
CA GLU A 373 9.53 6.46 3.89
C GLU A 373 10.45 7.60 4.29
N VAL A 374 11.45 7.32 5.10
CA VAL A 374 12.48 8.30 5.49
C VAL A 374 13.74 8.02 4.69
N TYR A 375 13.93 8.77 3.60
CA TYR A 375 15.06 8.54 2.66
C TYR A 375 16.40 9.09 3.19
N GLY A 376 16.34 10.12 4.05
CA GLY A 376 17.52 10.78 4.59
C GLY A 376 18.14 11.78 3.63
N CYS A 377 19.08 12.60 4.13
CA CYS A 377 19.82 13.56 3.33
C CYS A 377 21.01 12.89 2.63
N ARG A 378 20.88 12.61 1.33
CA ARG A 378 21.91 11.89 0.54
C ARG A 378 22.99 12.79 -0.04
N ARG A 379 22.71 14.08 -0.24
CA ARG A 379 23.66 15.07 -0.76
C ARG A 379 23.79 16.24 0.20
N PRO A 380 25.02 16.68 0.51
CA PRO A 380 25.24 17.85 1.36
C PRO A 380 24.86 19.16 0.65
N PHE A 381 24.74 20.23 1.40
CA PHE A 381 24.39 21.57 0.93
C PHE A 381 25.16 22.01 -0.32
N ALA A 382 26.51 21.86 -0.34
CA ALA A 382 27.37 22.30 -1.44
C ALA A 382 27.08 21.59 -2.78
N GLN A 383 26.45 20.43 -2.77
CA GLN A 383 26.10 19.64 -3.98
C GLN A 383 24.67 19.89 -4.46
N ARG A 384 23.95 20.82 -3.84
CA ARG A 384 22.55 21.10 -4.15
C ARG A 384 22.40 22.50 -4.74
N SER A 385 21.48 22.64 -5.68
CA SER A 385 21.13 23.94 -6.30
C SER A 385 19.65 23.98 -6.60
N ASP A 386 19.13 25.13 -7.00
CA ASP A 386 17.77 25.31 -7.52
C ASP A 386 16.63 25.07 -6.49
N LEU A 387 15.42 25.34 -6.93
CA LEU A 387 14.19 25.20 -6.16
C LEU A 387 13.30 24.12 -6.79
N VAL A 388 12.47 23.46 -5.98
CA VAL A 388 11.51 22.49 -6.50
C VAL A 388 10.12 22.66 -5.88
N PHE A 389 9.10 22.49 -6.70
CA PHE A 389 7.71 22.28 -6.30
C PHE A 389 7.21 20.94 -6.87
N VAL A 390 6.55 20.15 -6.03
CA VAL A 390 5.91 18.89 -6.45
C VAL A 390 4.42 18.94 -6.15
N GLY A 391 3.57 18.61 -7.14
CA GLY A 391 2.13 18.50 -6.88
C GLY A 391 1.29 18.24 -8.13
N GLY A 392 0.33 17.31 -8.04
CA GLY A 392 -0.61 17.02 -9.13
C GLY A 392 -1.55 18.20 -9.40
N PHE A 393 -1.68 18.60 -10.66
CA PHE A 393 -2.44 19.78 -11.06
C PHE A 393 -3.94 19.54 -11.24
N GLN A 394 -4.43 18.32 -11.03
CA GLN A 394 -5.85 18.05 -10.82
C GLN A 394 -6.39 18.70 -9.52
N HIS A 395 -5.50 19.13 -8.61
CA HIS A 395 -5.85 19.87 -7.41
C HIS A 395 -5.67 21.38 -7.66
N PRO A 396 -6.76 22.18 -7.71
CA PRO A 396 -6.69 23.62 -7.98
C PRO A 396 -5.73 24.43 -7.10
N PRO A 397 -5.55 24.13 -5.80
CA PRO A 397 -4.57 24.82 -4.97
C PRO A 397 -3.13 24.77 -5.50
N ASN A 398 -2.75 23.71 -6.24
CA ASN A 398 -1.41 23.62 -6.81
C ASN A 398 -1.20 24.56 -7.99
N THR A 399 -2.24 24.74 -8.83
CA THR A 399 -2.21 25.71 -9.93
C THR A 399 -2.09 27.13 -9.42
N ASP A 400 -2.88 27.47 -8.40
CA ASP A 400 -2.82 28.77 -7.72
C ASP A 400 -1.44 29.01 -7.11
N ALA A 401 -0.92 28.06 -6.35
CA ALA A 401 0.38 28.15 -5.69
C ALA A 401 1.54 28.41 -6.66
N VAL A 402 1.65 27.65 -7.74
CA VAL A 402 2.71 27.84 -8.75
C VAL A 402 2.52 29.16 -9.47
N THR A 403 1.29 29.54 -9.79
CA THR A 403 1.02 30.82 -10.45
C THR A 403 1.44 32.00 -9.60
N TRP A 404 1.05 32.01 -8.31
CA TRP A 404 1.46 33.04 -7.36
C TRP A 404 2.97 33.07 -7.16
N PHE A 405 3.59 31.91 -6.96
CA PHE A 405 5.04 31.83 -6.77
C PHE A 405 5.82 32.41 -7.96
N VAL A 406 5.47 32.01 -9.18
CA VAL A 406 6.19 32.46 -10.39
C VAL A 406 5.96 33.94 -10.68
N ARG A 407 4.78 34.48 -10.41
CA ARG A 407 4.47 35.90 -10.73
C ARG A 407 4.90 36.87 -9.66
N ASP A 408 4.76 36.52 -8.38
CA ASP A 408 4.89 37.47 -7.29
C ASP A 408 6.13 37.22 -6.41
N VAL A 409 6.59 35.97 -6.27
CA VAL A 409 7.70 35.58 -5.39
C VAL A 409 9.01 35.40 -6.17
N PHE A 410 9.00 34.57 -7.21
CA PHE A 410 10.22 34.17 -7.92
C PHE A 410 10.99 35.32 -8.61
N PRO A 411 10.36 36.38 -9.13
CA PRO A 411 11.10 37.54 -9.61
C PRO A 411 12.03 38.16 -8.55
N ARG A 412 11.56 38.24 -7.29
CA ARG A 412 12.35 38.74 -6.15
C ARG A 412 13.51 37.79 -5.80
N VAL A 413 13.24 36.47 -5.88
CA VAL A 413 14.29 35.45 -5.69
C VAL A 413 15.36 35.57 -6.77
N ARG A 414 15.01 35.84 -8.04
CA ARG A 414 15.93 35.99 -9.16
C ARG A 414 16.82 37.24 -9.04
N GLU A 415 16.34 38.31 -8.42
CA GLU A 415 17.17 39.49 -8.13
C GLU A 415 18.38 39.14 -7.26
N GLU A 416 18.18 38.25 -6.28
CA GLU A 416 19.22 37.82 -5.33
C GLU A 416 19.98 36.56 -5.79
N LEU A 417 19.32 35.66 -6.55
CA LEU A 417 19.86 34.39 -7.01
C LEU A 417 19.67 34.26 -8.54
N PRO A 418 20.41 34.99 -9.36
CA PRO A 418 20.17 35.11 -10.81
C PRO A 418 20.30 33.79 -11.56
N ASP A 419 21.10 32.83 -11.07
CA ASP A 419 21.32 31.54 -11.70
C ASP A 419 20.34 30.44 -11.21
N CYS A 420 19.55 30.72 -10.19
CA CYS A 420 18.63 29.76 -9.60
C CYS A 420 17.50 29.41 -10.57
N LYS A 421 17.23 28.10 -10.71
CA LYS A 421 16.09 27.59 -11.47
C LYS A 421 15.00 27.13 -10.53
N PHE A 422 13.76 27.13 -11.03
CA PHE A 422 12.60 26.63 -10.34
C PHE A 422 12.01 25.45 -11.12
N HIS A 423 12.09 24.27 -10.54
CA HIS A 423 11.58 23.03 -11.11
C HIS A 423 10.14 22.77 -10.65
N VAL A 424 9.22 22.68 -11.59
CA VAL A 424 7.79 22.38 -11.37
C VAL A 424 7.49 20.98 -11.85
N ILE A 425 7.14 20.09 -10.91
CA ILE A 425 6.91 18.67 -11.16
C ILE A 425 5.48 18.31 -10.77
N GLY A 426 4.78 17.58 -11.65
CA GLY A 426 3.46 17.05 -11.35
C GLY A 426 2.68 16.61 -12.58
N SER A 427 1.69 15.75 -12.36
CA SER A 427 0.82 15.22 -13.42
C SER A 427 -0.26 16.23 -13.82
N LYS A 428 -0.82 16.07 -15.03
CA LYS A 428 -1.98 16.84 -15.55
C LYS A 428 -1.76 18.35 -15.52
N VAL A 429 -0.58 18.79 -15.95
CA VAL A 429 -0.21 20.20 -15.99
C VAL A 429 -1.12 20.97 -16.96
N PRO A 430 -1.85 22.03 -16.53
CA PRO A 430 -2.69 22.82 -17.40
C PRO A 430 -1.85 23.78 -18.25
N ALA A 431 -2.41 24.21 -19.40
CA ALA A 431 -1.75 25.17 -20.29
C ALA A 431 -1.35 26.49 -19.59
N SER A 432 -2.12 26.93 -18.60
CA SER A 432 -1.81 28.12 -17.79
C SER A 432 -0.50 28.00 -17.00
N ILE A 433 -0.11 26.82 -16.60
CA ILE A 433 1.16 26.55 -15.90
C ILE A 433 2.29 26.35 -16.93
N THR A 434 2.03 25.61 -18.01
CA THR A 434 3.02 25.44 -19.08
C THR A 434 3.43 26.79 -19.69
N ALA A 435 2.51 27.74 -19.80
CA ALA A 435 2.77 29.10 -20.29
C ALA A 435 3.65 29.96 -19.35
N LEU A 436 3.91 29.52 -18.12
CA LEU A 436 4.84 30.18 -17.20
C LEU A 436 6.30 29.75 -17.38
N ALA A 437 6.55 28.74 -18.22
CA ALA A 437 7.90 28.23 -18.46
C ALA A 437 8.77 29.27 -19.16
N ASP A 438 10.00 29.42 -18.67
CA ASP A 438 11.05 30.22 -19.29
C ASP A 438 12.43 29.55 -19.10
N ASP A 439 13.53 30.25 -19.27
CA ASP A 439 14.90 29.74 -19.08
C ASP A 439 15.22 29.40 -17.60
N ARG A 440 14.43 29.87 -16.66
CA ARG A 440 14.58 29.66 -15.21
C ARG A 440 13.41 28.90 -14.57
N VAL A 441 12.24 28.91 -15.17
CA VAL A 441 11.05 28.15 -14.72
C VAL A 441 10.89 26.92 -15.60
N ILE A 442 11.26 25.76 -15.07
CA ILE A 442 11.28 24.51 -15.82
C ILE A 442 10.08 23.65 -15.42
N VAL A 443 9.12 23.53 -16.32
CA VAL A 443 7.92 22.71 -16.12
C VAL A 443 8.15 21.32 -16.71
N HIS A 444 8.38 20.33 -15.83
CA HIS A 444 8.71 18.94 -16.25
C HIS A 444 7.49 18.11 -16.60
N GLY A 445 6.31 18.43 -16.05
CA GLY A 445 5.19 17.52 -16.08
C GLY A 445 5.37 16.36 -15.07
N TYR A 446 4.79 15.21 -15.41
CA TYR A 446 4.99 13.99 -14.64
C TYR A 446 6.42 13.45 -14.83
N VAL A 447 7.07 13.10 -13.73
CA VAL A 447 8.35 12.39 -13.72
C VAL A 447 8.19 11.09 -12.93
N GLU A 448 8.73 10.01 -13.42
CA GLU A 448 8.61 8.69 -12.80
C GLU A 448 9.40 8.59 -11.49
N ASP A 449 10.62 9.16 -11.47
CA ASP A 449 11.48 9.22 -10.30
C ASP A 449 11.77 10.68 -9.91
N ILE A 450 11.28 11.07 -8.75
CA ILE A 450 11.51 12.41 -8.19
C ILE A 450 12.78 12.51 -7.35
N ALA A 451 13.44 11.39 -7.02
CA ALA A 451 14.61 11.38 -6.14
C ALA A 451 15.74 12.29 -6.64
N PRO A 452 16.07 12.35 -7.96
CA PRO A 452 17.08 13.28 -8.45
C PRO A 452 16.83 14.75 -8.11
N TYR A 453 15.56 15.17 -8.11
CA TYR A 453 15.16 16.54 -7.75
C TYR A 453 15.15 16.74 -6.24
N MET A 454 14.67 15.77 -5.47
CA MET A 454 14.68 15.83 -4.01
C MET A 454 16.10 15.85 -3.44
N ASP A 455 17.03 15.13 -4.06
CA ASP A 455 18.44 15.08 -3.68
C ASP A 455 19.27 16.22 -4.30
N GLY A 456 18.83 16.75 -5.44
CA GLY A 456 19.59 17.78 -6.21
C GLY A 456 19.19 19.22 -5.89
N CYS A 457 17.91 19.49 -5.63
CA CYS A 457 17.45 20.84 -5.30
C CYS A 457 17.87 21.23 -3.88
N ARG A 458 18.08 22.53 -3.68
CA ARG A 458 18.53 23.10 -2.40
C ARG A 458 17.35 23.45 -1.50
N VAL A 459 16.22 23.89 -2.05
CA VAL A 459 15.03 24.27 -1.29
C VAL A 459 13.77 23.74 -1.98
N SER A 460 12.86 23.15 -1.22
CA SER A 460 11.50 22.88 -1.64
C SER A 460 10.59 24.05 -1.27
N VAL A 461 9.70 24.43 -2.17
CA VAL A 461 8.73 25.50 -1.90
C VAL A 461 7.31 24.95 -1.88
N ALA A 462 6.52 25.35 -0.87
CA ALA A 462 5.12 24.98 -0.72
C ALA A 462 4.23 26.25 -0.55
N PRO A 463 4.05 27.04 -1.63
CA PRO A 463 3.42 28.37 -1.58
C PRO A 463 1.88 28.26 -1.72
N LEU A 464 1.24 27.38 -0.96
CA LEU A 464 -0.20 27.13 -1.01
C LEU A 464 -0.97 28.23 -0.27
N ARG A 465 -1.90 28.90 -0.93
CA ARG A 465 -2.73 29.95 -0.32
C ARG A 465 -4.04 29.43 0.25
N TYR A 466 -4.47 28.22 -0.12
CA TYR A 466 -5.64 27.55 0.45
C TYR A 466 -5.49 26.02 0.32
N GLY A 467 -6.35 25.29 1.04
CA GLY A 467 -6.39 23.83 1.06
C GLY A 467 -6.83 23.31 2.42
N ALA A 468 -7.01 21.99 2.52
CA ALA A 468 -7.23 21.27 3.77
C ALA A 468 -6.28 20.08 3.87
N GLY A 469 -6.23 19.39 5.00
CA GLY A 469 -5.41 18.22 5.23
C GLY A 469 -3.91 18.51 5.31
N VAL A 470 -3.13 17.48 5.61
CA VAL A 470 -1.67 17.50 5.66
C VAL A 470 -1.07 17.46 4.24
N LYS A 471 -0.12 18.33 3.99
CA LYS A 471 0.44 18.51 2.63
C LYS A 471 1.59 17.52 2.39
N GLY A 472 1.30 16.41 1.74
CA GLY A 472 2.26 15.35 1.45
C GLY A 472 3.55 15.82 0.73
N LYS A 473 3.51 16.92 -0.04
CA LYS A 473 4.70 17.50 -0.66
C LYS A 473 5.73 18.03 0.36
N VAL A 474 5.24 18.54 1.50
CA VAL A 474 6.12 19.00 2.59
C VAL A 474 6.73 17.80 3.29
N ASN A 475 5.91 16.77 3.62
CA ASN A 475 6.44 15.52 4.18
C ASN A 475 7.46 14.86 3.23
N MET A 476 7.16 14.84 1.93
CA MET A 476 8.04 14.29 0.91
C MET A 476 9.40 15.01 0.89
N ALA A 477 9.42 16.34 0.83
CA ALA A 477 10.66 17.09 0.86
C ALA A 477 11.45 16.84 2.16
N MET A 478 10.79 16.92 3.31
CA MET A 478 11.41 16.65 4.62
C MET A 478 11.94 15.22 4.73
N SER A 479 11.29 14.23 4.10
CA SER A 479 11.74 12.82 4.12
C SER A 479 13.07 12.60 3.39
N TYR A 480 13.42 13.49 2.46
CA TYR A 480 14.72 13.54 1.77
C TYR A 480 15.73 14.50 2.45
N GLY A 481 15.38 15.04 3.62
CA GLY A 481 16.19 16.07 4.27
C GLY A 481 16.31 17.36 3.45
N LEU A 482 15.33 17.64 2.59
CA LEU A 482 15.26 18.85 1.79
C LEU A 482 14.49 19.94 2.57
N PRO A 483 15.14 21.05 2.97
CA PRO A 483 14.48 22.15 3.66
C PRO A 483 13.30 22.72 2.88
N VAL A 484 12.27 23.13 3.60
CA VAL A 484 11.03 23.66 3.03
C VAL A 484 10.82 25.10 3.43
N VAL A 485 10.45 25.93 2.45
CA VAL A 485 9.82 27.23 2.68
C VAL A 485 8.34 27.12 2.29
N ALA A 486 7.44 27.50 3.18
CA ALA A 486 6.02 27.22 3.05
C ALA A 486 5.16 28.41 3.51
N THR A 487 3.89 28.41 3.12
CA THR A 487 2.86 29.25 3.76
C THR A 487 2.31 28.61 5.03
N GLY A 488 1.66 29.37 5.88
CA GLY A 488 0.98 28.87 7.07
C GLY A 488 -0.02 27.75 6.76
N VAL A 489 -0.79 27.88 5.67
CA VAL A 489 -1.73 26.87 5.19
C VAL A 489 -1.01 25.56 4.77
N ALA A 490 0.20 25.68 4.23
CA ALA A 490 0.94 24.50 3.76
C ALA A 490 1.51 23.65 4.91
N VAL A 491 1.71 24.21 6.09
CA VAL A 491 2.24 23.50 7.27
C VAL A 491 1.18 23.18 8.32
N GLU A 492 -0.07 23.49 8.07
CA GLU A 492 -1.16 23.22 9.00
C GLU A 492 -1.25 21.70 9.31
N GLY A 493 -1.27 21.35 10.59
CA GLY A 493 -1.36 19.95 11.06
C GLY A 493 -0.08 19.12 10.87
N MET A 494 1.06 19.76 10.63
CA MET A 494 2.31 19.07 10.32
C MET A 494 3.25 18.89 11.51
N HIS A 495 2.85 19.24 12.71
CA HIS A 495 3.67 19.13 13.94
C HIS A 495 5.03 19.84 13.84
N VAL A 496 5.13 20.93 13.08
CA VAL A 496 6.38 21.65 12.85
C VAL A 496 6.54 22.87 13.76
N ALA A 497 7.78 23.12 14.20
CA ALA A 497 8.18 24.35 14.83
C ALA A 497 8.66 25.34 13.75
N VAL A 498 7.92 26.44 13.57
CA VAL A 498 8.26 27.48 12.60
C VAL A 498 9.59 28.14 12.98
N GLY A 499 10.50 28.24 12.01
CA GLY A 499 11.85 28.77 12.20
C GLY A 499 12.90 27.71 12.50
N ASP A 500 12.49 26.53 13.00
CA ASP A 500 13.38 25.41 13.34
C ASP A 500 13.23 24.21 12.40
N ASP A 501 12.00 23.81 12.07
CA ASP A 501 11.73 22.67 11.18
C ASP A 501 11.43 23.14 9.74
N VAL A 502 10.89 24.35 9.61
CA VAL A 502 10.42 24.95 8.35
C VAL A 502 10.42 26.46 8.46
N LEU A 503 10.68 27.18 7.37
CA LEU A 503 10.40 28.61 7.31
C LEU A 503 9.01 28.87 6.75
N VAL A 504 8.28 29.79 7.38
CA VAL A 504 6.89 30.12 7.01
C VAL A 504 6.79 31.61 6.68
N ALA A 505 6.17 31.90 5.53
CA ALA A 505 5.81 33.25 5.11
C ALA A 505 4.58 33.23 4.22
N ASP A 506 3.67 34.18 4.43
CA ASP A 506 2.36 34.24 3.74
C ASP A 506 2.27 35.38 2.71
N ASP A 507 3.23 36.31 2.68
CA ASP A 507 3.37 37.35 1.67
C ASP A 507 4.57 37.10 0.74
N ALA A 508 4.54 37.67 -0.46
CA ALA A 508 5.51 37.39 -1.50
C ALA A 508 6.92 37.86 -1.15
N ALA A 509 7.07 39.00 -0.45
CA ALA A 509 8.38 39.57 -0.11
C ALA A 509 9.05 38.72 0.99
N ALA A 510 8.34 38.42 2.07
CA ALA A 510 8.85 37.59 3.16
C ALA A 510 9.11 36.13 2.68
N PHE A 511 8.30 35.61 1.74
CA PHE A 511 8.53 34.28 1.18
C PHE A 511 9.81 34.23 0.36
N ALA A 512 10.05 35.25 -0.49
CA ALA A 512 11.30 35.37 -1.27
C ALA A 512 12.53 35.51 -0.36
N GLU A 513 12.43 36.34 0.69
CA GLU A 513 13.51 36.50 1.68
C GLU A 513 13.82 35.17 2.39
N ALA A 514 12.79 34.42 2.81
CA ALA A 514 12.96 33.11 3.42
C ALA A 514 13.65 32.10 2.48
N VAL A 515 13.27 32.09 1.20
CA VAL A 515 13.91 31.23 0.18
C VAL A 515 15.38 31.58 0.04
N VAL A 516 15.72 32.86 -0.15
CA VAL A 516 17.10 33.33 -0.31
C VAL A 516 17.95 33.03 0.92
N ARG A 517 17.38 33.22 2.11
CA ARG A 517 18.05 32.91 3.38
C ARG A 517 18.43 31.44 3.50
N VAL A 518 17.46 30.50 3.29
CA VAL A 518 17.77 29.08 3.32
C VAL A 518 18.75 28.70 2.23
N TYR A 519 18.64 29.31 1.06
CA TYR A 519 19.51 29.01 -0.08
C TYR A 519 20.97 29.38 0.15
N ARG A 520 21.27 30.44 0.93
CA ARG A 520 22.61 30.96 1.18
C ARG A 520 23.23 30.49 2.51
N ASP A 521 22.42 30.24 3.54
CA ASP A 521 22.89 29.94 4.90
C ASP A 521 22.96 28.41 5.11
N GLU A 522 24.17 27.86 5.01
CA GLU A 522 24.40 26.40 5.19
C GLU A 522 24.05 25.92 6.60
N MET A 523 24.31 26.72 7.65
CA MET A 523 23.97 26.31 9.02
C MET A 523 22.46 26.23 9.23
N LEU A 524 21.70 27.19 8.72
CA LEU A 524 20.27 27.18 8.73
C LEU A 524 19.73 25.99 7.91
N TRP A 525 20.30 25.79 6.71
CA TRP A 525 19.92 24.67 5.82
C TRP A 525 20.08 23.32 6.51
N CYS A 526 21.24 23.05 7.13
CA CYS A 526 21.53 21.81 7.85
C CYS A 526 20.54 21.59 9.01
N ARG A 527 20.27 22.64 9.80
CA ARG A 527 19.32 22.58 10.91
C ARG A 527 17.91 22.22 10.43
N LEU A 528 17.40 22.91 9.39
CA LEU A 528 16.09 22.64 8.83
C LEU A 528 16.01 21.22 8.21
N SER A 529 17.09 20.75 7.58
CA SER A 529 17.18 19.40 7.03
C SER A 529 17.07 18.33 8.13
N GLU A 530 17.85 18.44 9.19
CA GLU A 530 17.84 17.48 10.31
C GLU A 530 16.50 17.48 11.05
N ARG A 531 15.98 18.67 11.35
CA ARG A 531 14.70 18.84 12.05
C ARG A 531 13.50 18.35 11.23
N GLY A 532 13.50 18.65 9.92
CA GLY A 532 12.47 18.13 9.01
C GLY A 532 12.46 16.60 8.94
N LEU A 533 13.63 15.96 8.87
CA LEU A 533 13.75 14.50 8.94
C LEU A 533 13.22 13.94 10.26
N ASP A 534 13.55 14.58 11.39
CA ASP A 534 13.06 14.16 12.70
C ASP A 534 11.54 14.29 12.82
N ASN A 535 10.96 15.35 12.25
CA ASN A 535 9.51 15.53 12.20
C ASN A 535 8.83 14.38 11.45
N VAL A 536 9.34 14.00 10.26
CA VAL A 536 8.79 12.87 9.49
C VAL A 536 8.94 11.55 10.25
N ARG A 537 10.09 11.29 10.86
CA ARG A 537 10.32 10.07 11.66
C ARG A 537 9.30 9.92 12.78
N ARG A 538 9.04 11.00 13.53
CA ARG A 538 8.16 10.97 14.71
C ARG A 538 6.68 10.89 14.36
N HIS A 539 6.25 11.57 13.30
CA HIS A 539 4.82 11.82 13.07
C HIS A 539 4.28 11.21 11.77
N PHE A 540 5.13 10.92 10.79
CA PHE A 540 4.71 10.53 9.44
C PHE A 540 5.41 9.26 8.94
N SER A 541 6.12 8.52 9.79
CA SER A 541 6.78 7.27 9.44
C SER A 541 5.82 6.08 9.46
N PHE A 542 6.26 4.97 8.89
CA PHE A 542 5.55 3.69 8.99
C PHE A 542 5.37 3.23 10.44
N GLU A 543 6.32 3.53 11.32
CA GLU A 543 6.23 3.18 12.74
C GLU A 543 5.11 3.97 13.44
N ALA A 544 5.05 5.28 13.22
CA ALA A 544 3.97 6.12 13.75
C ALA A 544 2.59 5.66 13.24
N ALA A 545 2.50 5.33 11.95
CA ALA A 545 1.27 4.82 11.35
C ALA A 545 0.88 3.44 11.92
N ARG A 546 1.85 2.54 12.13
CA ARG A 546 1.61 1.21 12.72
C ARG A 546 0.97 1.31 14.10
N GLU A 547 1.47 2.19 14.96
CA GLU A 547 0.89 2.42 16.28
C GLU A 547 -0.53 3.02 16.21
N ALA A 548 -0.79 3.90 15.25
CA ALA A 548 -2.14 4.44 15.05
C ALA A 548 -3.13 3.36 14.56
N VAL A 549 -2.69 2.51 13.61
CA VAL A 549 -3.52 1.42 13.06
C VAL A 549 -3.77 0.33 14.09
N LYS A 550 -2.79 -0.02 14.93
CA LYS A 550 -3.00 -0.95 16.07
C LYS A 550 -4.13 -0.48 16.97
N ARG A 551 -4.09 0.80 17.40
CA ARG A 551 -5.16 1.38 18.22
C ARG A 551 -6.50 1.43 17.51
N LEU A 552 -6.49 1.69 16.19
CA LEU A 552 -7.70 1.74 15.37
C LEU A 552 -8.39 0.38 15.29
N LEU A 553 -7.62 -0.70 15.11
CA LEU A 553 -8.12 -2.06 14.92
C LEU A 553 -8.18 -2.90 16.20
N ASP A 554 -7.68 -2.38 17.33
CA ASP A 554 -7.59 -3.10 18.61
C ASP A 554 -6.73 -4.39 18.51
N VAL A 555 -5.57 -4.32 17.80
CA VAL A 555 -4.63 -5.43 17.57
C VAL A 555 -3.22 -5.15 18.10
#